data_e7d62163b5c0390d45de8ec1035f3de0
#
_entry.id   e7d62163b5c0390d45de8ec1035f3de0
#
_cell.length_a   1.000
_cell.length_b   1.000
_cell.length_c   1.000
_cell.angle_alpha   90.00
_cell.angle_beta   90.00
_cell.angle_gamma   90.00
#
_symmetry.space_group_name_H-M   'P 1'
#
loop_
_entity.id
_entity.type
_entity.pdbx_description
1 polymer ?
#
loop_
_entity_poly.entity_id
_entity_poly.type
_entity_poly.pdbx_seq_one_letter_code
_entity_poly.pdbx_strand_id
1 'polypeptide(L)'
;MTGAHKRLSVHNVTFCGAPPXXLQAXXAALGVSRLSILDNQLLDPQLPMLLGRNDYTVEAVYHLFAGGRLTSDPGAAREALIAVIDAAASVGAHTVYLLTGGRAGLTWPQAAERFAAMVAPCAVRAKAAGVVLAVENASSLYADIHIAHTLRDTVALAEMSGLGICIDLFHCWAEGDFEAQLPRALPRTALIQLSDYVLGDRALPGRAVPGDGAIPIEAFVAEALAAGYAHGFDLELIGPRIEREGQLESARRACDVVGAMLDKLGG
;
A
#
# COMPACT_ATOMS: atom_id res chain seq x y z
N MET A 1 -17.02 -16.00 -16.18
CA MET A 1 -16.52 -15.74 -14.82
C MET A 1 -16.82 -14.29 -14.48
N THR A 2 -17.44 -14.05 -13.34
CA THR A 2 -17.63 -12.67 -12.87
C THR A 2 -16.26 -12.12 -12.49
N GLY A 3 -15.95 -10.88 -12.88
CA GLY A 3 -14.69 -10.25 -12.56
C GLY A 3 -14.53 -10.01 -11.06
N ALA A 4 -13.33 -9.67 -10.64
CA ALA A 4 -13.07 -9.33 -9.23
C ALA A 4 -13.91 -8.11 -8.80
N HIS A 5 -14.22 -8.05 -7.50
CA HIS A 5 -15.03 -6.95 -6.97
C HIS A 5 -14.41 -5.59 -7.33
N LYS A 6 -15.27 -4.63 -7.69
CA LYS A 6 -14.84 -3.32 -8.22
C LYS A 6 -13.94 -2.51 -7.28
N ARG A 7 -13.98 -2.78 -5.97
CA ARG A 7 -13.16 -2.07 -4.99
C ARG A 7 -11.84 -2.78 -4.67
N LEU A 8 -11.59 -3.95 -5.30
CA LEU A 8 -10.33 -4.67 -5.07
C LEU A 8 -9.28 -4.25 -6.07
N SER A 9 -8.07 -4.08 -5.59
CA SER A 9 -6.87 -4.05 -6.43
C SER A 9 -5.92 -5.17 -5.99
N VAL A 10 -5.05 -5.58 -6.88
CA VAL A 10 -4.01 -6.55 -6.57
C VAL A 10 -2.66 -5.86 -6.74
N HIS A 11 -1.83 -5.97 -5.71
CA HIS A 11 -0.51 -5.35 -5.75
C HIS A 11 0.46 -6.20 -6.57
N ASN A 12 1.14 -5.57 -7.51
CA ASN A 12 2.10 -6.28 -8.37
C ASN A 12 3.27 -6.90 -7.62
N VAL A 13 3.49 -6.51 -6.36
CA VAL A 13 4.53 -7.15 -5.54
C VAL A 13 4.24 -8.64 -5.34
N THR A 14 2.97 -9.05 -5.43
CA THR A 14 2.61 -10.47 -5.40
C THR A 14 3.35 -11.26 -6.50
N PHE A 15 3.59 -10.60 -7.62
CA PHE A 15 4.27 -11.21 -8.78
C PHE A 15 5.65 -10.59 -8.99
N CYS A 16 6.34 -10.30 -7.89
CA CYS A 16 7.63 -9.63 -7.93
C CYS A 16 8.60 -10.36 -8.84
N GLY A 17 9.26 -9.63 -9.72
CA GLY A 17 10.18 -10.20 -10.70
C GLY A 17 9.54 -10.61 -12.02
N ALA A 18 8.22 -10.62 -12.12
CA ALA A 18 7.55 -10.95 -13.38
C ALA A 18 7.71 -9.77 -14.37
N PRO A 19 8.07 -10.07 -15.61
CA PRO A 19 8.13 -9.01 -16.62
C PRO A 19 6.72 -8.52 -16.97
N PRO A 20 6.62 -7.35 -17.59
CA PRO A 20 5.30 -6.80 -17.95
C PRO A 20 4.33 -7.76 -18.63
N UNK A 21 4.77 -8.50 -19.34
CA UNK A 21 4.06 -9.44 -20.00
C UNK A 21 3.50 -10.53 -19.15
N UNK A 22 4.05 -10.74 -18.17
CA UNK A 22 3.64 -11.67 -17.28
C UNK A 22 2.65 -11.17 -16.36
N LEU A 23 2.89 -9.88 -16.09
CA LEU A 23 1.96 -9.19 -15.21
C LEU A 23 0.59 -9.06 -15.87
N GLN A 24 0.56 -8.70 -17.12
CA GLN A 24 -0.70 -8.59 -17.84
C GLN A 24 -1.47 -9.92 -17.83
N ALA A 25 -0.78 -11.01 -18.11
CA ALA A 25 -1.42 -12.33 -18.06
C ALA A 25 -1.96 -12.67 -16.67
N UNK A 26 -1.23 -12.23 -15.67
CA UNK A 26 -1.62 -12.41 -14.37
C UNK A 26 -2.76 -11.59 -13.99
N UNK A 27 -2.88 -10.50 -14.36
CA UNK A 27 -3.90 -9.69 -14.13
C UNK A 27 -5.12 -10.09 -14.83
N ALA A 28 -5.12 -10.48 -16.14
CA ALA A 28 -6.25 -11.02 -16.94
C ALA A 28 -6.84 -12.29 -16.34
N ALA A 29 -5.97 -13.19 -15.93
CA ALA A 29 -6.43 -14.46 -15.34
C ALA A 29 -7.22 -14.28 -14.05
N LEU A 30 -6.97 -13.19 -13.34
CA LEU A 30 -7.69 -12.86 -12.10
C LEU A 30 -8.99 -12.11 -12.37
N GLY A 31 -9.14 -11.56 -13.55
CA GLY A 31 -10.29 -10.71 -13.86
C GLY A 31 -10.29 -9.41 -13.12
N VAL A 32 -9.10 -8.93 -12.70
CA VAL A 32 -8.97 -7.64 -12.01
C VAL A 32 -8.70 -6.53 -13.00
N SER A 33 -9.25 -5.36 -12.73
CA SER A 33 -8.99 -4.16 -13.53
C SER A 33 -8.26 -3.07 -12.75
N ARG A 34 -8.03 -3.29 -11.44
CA ARG A 34 -7.36 -2.31 -10.57
C ARG A 34 -6.08 -2.92 -10.01
N LEU A 35 -4.99 -2.18 -10.11
CA LEU A 35 -3.66 -2.67 -9.75
C LEU A 35 -2.95 -1.67 -8.86
N SER A 36 -2.14 -2.18 -7.91
CA SER A 36 -1.14 -1.35 -7.24
C SER A 36 0.23 -1.81 -7.69
N ILE A 37 1.14 -0.87 -7.89
CA ILE A 37 2.40 -1.12 -8.57
C ILE A 37 3.57 -0.47 -7.86
N LEU A 38 4.76 -0.92 -8.20
CA LEU A 38 6.01 -0.32 -7.71
C LEU A 38 6.40 0.85 -8.60
N ASP A 39 7.09 1.82 -8.02
CA ASP A 39 7.52 3.01 -8.77
C ASP A 39 8.43 2.67 -9.95
N ASN A 40 9.32 1.69 -9.78
CA ASN A 40 10.20 1.30 -10.89
C ASN A 40 9.42 0.65 -12.05
N GLN A 41 8.29 0.01 -11.74
CA GLN A 41 7.39 -0.51 -12.78
C GLN A 41 6.69 0.62 -13.50
N LEU A 42 6.22 1.62 -12.74
CA LEU A 42 5.55 2.78 -13.32
C LEU A 42 6.47 3.58 -14.23
N LEU A 43 7.73 3.70 -13.83
CA LEU A 43 8.72 4.46 -14.61
C LEU A 43 9.26 3.69 -15.82
N ASP A 44 8.95 2.39 -15.93
CA ASP A 44 9.25 1.60 -17.13
C ASP A 44 8.22 1.95 -18.20
N PRO A 45 8.66 2.46 -19.38
CA PRO A 45 7.70 2.91 -20.39
C PRO A 45 6.77 1.81 -20.93
N GLN A 46 7.11 0.54 -20.77
CA GLN A 46 6.25 -0.54 -21.23
C GLN A 46 4.98 -0.68 -20.40
N LEU A 47 5.05 -0.39 -19.09
CA LEU A 47 3.88 -0.61 -18.24
C LEU A 47 2.74 0.38 -18.53
N PRO A 48 2.98 1.70 -18.61
CA PRO A 48 1.90 2.61 -18.97
C PRO A 48 1.21 2.27 -20.28
N MET A 49 1.98 1.79 -21.26
CA MET A 49 1.42 1.37 -22.53
C MET A 49 0.47 0.17 -22.36
N LEU A 50 0.89 -0.82 -21.54
CA LEU A 50 0.04 -2.00 -21.26
C LEU A 50 -1.22 -1.62 -20.48
N LEU A 51 -1.10 -0.70 -19.52
CA LEU A 51 -2.24 -0.24 -18.75
C LEU A 51 -3.28 0.40 -19.67
N GLY A 52 -2.84 1.28 -20.57
CA GLY A 52 -3.75 1.95 -21.50
C GLY A 52 -4.42 1.01 -22.47
N ARG A 53 -3.73 -0.04 -22.92
CA ARG A 53 -4.29 -1.00 -23.88
C ARG A 53 -5.36 -1.89 -23.26
N ASN A 54 -5.35 -2.07 -21.96
CA ASN A 54 -6.19 -3.06 -21.29
C ASN A 54 -7.18 -2.43 -20.30
N ASP A 55 -7.29 -1.11 -20.29
CA ASP A 55 -8.20 -0.37 -19.41
C ASP A 55 -7.96 -0.65 -17.92
N TYR A 56 -6.72 -0.90 -17.55
CA TYR A 56 -6.38 -1.07 -16.15
C TYR A 56 -6.31 0.29 -15.44
N THR A 57 -6.83 0.32 -14.21
CA THR A 57 -6.73 1.47 -13.31
C THR A 57 -5.60 1.24 -12.31
N VAL A 58 -4.76 2.23 -12.10
CA VAL A 58 -3.74 2.17 -11.06
C VAL A 58 -4.34 2.72 -9.77
N GLU A 59 -4.50 1.85 -8.77
CA GLU A 59 -5.00 2.25 -7.45
C GLU A 59 -3.93 2.98 -6.67
N ALA A 60 -2.74 2.39 -6.61
CA ALA A 60 -1.66 2.97 -5.82
C ALA A 60 -0.29 2.66 -6.41
N VAL A 61 0.66 3.54 -6.09
CA VAL A 61 2.06 3.38 -6.45
C VAL A 61 2.89 3.43 -5.17
N TYR A 62 3.70 2.40 -4.95
CA TYR A 62 4.65 2.37 -3.83
C TYR A 62 5.90 3.16 -4.18
N HIS A 63 6.43 3.90 -3.19
CA HIS A 63 7.72 4.58 -3.34
C HIS A 63 8.53 4.54 -2.04
N LEU A 64 9.78 4.11 -2.13
CA LEU A 64 10.70 4.18 -1.00
C LEU A 64 11.37 5.55 -0.99
N PHE A 65 10.90 6.42 -0.09
CA PHE A 65 11.38 7.82 -0.05
C PHE A 65 12.83 7.90 0.40
N ALA A 66 13.52 8.91 -0.12
CA ALA A 66 14.90 9.27 0.27
C ALA A 66 15.90 8.11 0.05
N GLY A 67 15.61 7.23 -0.91
CA GLY A 67 16.46 6.06 -1.15
C GLY A 67 16.56 5.14 0.05
N GLY A 68 15.59 5.23 0.98
CA GLY A 68 15.56 4.44 2.19
C GLY A 68 16.24 5.05 3.41
N ARG A 69 16.78 6.28 3.31
CA ARG A 69 17.50 6.89 4.44
C ARG A 69 17.18 8.39 4.57
N LEU A 70 16.60 8.77 5.69
CA LEU A 70 16.22 10.18 5.92
C LEU A 70 17.41 11.12 6.03
N THR A 71 18.62 10.59 6.17
CA THR A 71 19.83 11.41 6.17
C THR A 71 20.39 11.65 4.76
N SER A 72 19.72 11.13 3.73
CA SER A 72 20.10 11.37 2.33
C SER A 72 19.86 12.82 1.92
N ASP A 73 20.35 13.16 0.72
CA ASP A 73 20.17 14.52 0.17
C ASP A 73 18.69 14.84 -0.04
N PRO A 74 18.16 15.90 0.61
CA PRO A 74 16.73 16.23 0.43
C PRO A 74 16.34 16.61 -0.99
N GLY A 75 17.23 17.26 -1.73
CA GLY A 75 16.97 17.64 -3.11
C GLY A 75 16.76 16.42 -4.00
N ALA A 76 17.67 15.46 -3.90
CA ALA A 76 17.54 14.21 -4.69
C ALA A 76 16.30 13.42 -4.29
N ALA A 77 15.98 13.36 -2.99
CA ALA A 77 14.79 12.67 -2.51
C ALA A 77 13.51 13.29 -3.09
N ARG A 78 13.43 14.61 -3.09
CA ARG A 78 12.28 15.33 -3.63
C ARG A 78 12.14 15.13 -5.14
N GLU A 79 13.26 15.24 -5.86
CA GLU A 79 13.27 15.08 -7.31
C GLU A 79 12.75 13.68 -7.70
N ALA A 80 13.22 12.66 -7.01
CA ALA A 80 12.78 11.29 -7.27
C ALA A 80 11.28 11.11 -7.00
N LEU A 81 10.79 11.63 -5.88
CA LEU A 81 9.37 11.48 -5.54
C LEU A 81 8.49 12.31 -6.50
N ILE A 82 8.91 13.50 -6.87
CA ILE A 82 8.15 14.33 -7.83
C ILE A 82 8.02 13.59 -9.16
N ALA A 83 9.09 12.93 -9.63
CA ALA A 83 9.01 12.16 -10.86
C ALA A 83 7.96 11.04 -10.76
N VAL A 84 7.90 10.37 -9.60
CA VAL A 84 6.90 9.32 -9.36
C VAL A 84 5.49 9.91 -9.32
N ILE A 85 5.31 11.05 -8.64
CA ILE A 85 4.00 11.73 -8.57
C ILE A 85 3.52 12.11 -9.97
N ASP A 86 4.39 12.69 -10.79
CA ASP A 86 4.02 13.11 -12.15
C ASP A 86 3.67 11.89 -13.02
N ALA A 87 4.45 10.81 -12.91
CA ALA A 87 4.15 9.58 -13.64
C ALA A 87 2.83 8.96 -13.16
N ALA A 88 2.59 8.96 -11.85
CA ALA A 88 1.33 8.45 -11.28
C ALA A 88 0.14 9.25 -11.81
N ALA A 89 0.27 10.57 -11.82
CA ALA A 89 -0.79 11.44 -12.37
C ALA A 89 -1.05 11.13 -13.84
N SER A 90 -0.01 10.85 -14.60
CA SER A 90 -0.16 10.61 -16.05
C SER A 90 -0.94 9.34 -16.36
N VAL A 91 -0.99 8.38 -15.44
CA VAL A 91 -1.78 7.15 -15.60
C VAL A 91 -3.07 7.18 -14.76
N GLY A 92 -3.38 8.32 -14.15
CA GLY A 92 -4.60 8.46 -13.34
C GLY A 92 -4.58 7.72 -12.02
N ALA A 93 -3.41 7.46 -11.46
CA ALA A 93 -3.30 6.75 -10.19
C ALA A 93 -3.91 7.56 -9.05
N HIS A 94 -4.61 6.88 -8.15
CA HIS A 94 -5.25 7.54 -7.02
C HIS A 94 -4.24 7.98 -5.96
N THR A 95 -3.31 7.10 -5.60
CA THR A 95 -2.44 7.30 -4.43
C THR A 95 -0.99 6.95 -4.76
N VAL A 96 -0.05 7.74 -4.24
CA VAL A 96 1.34 7.33 -4.08
C VAL A 96 1.57 7.17 -2.59
N TYR A 97 1.98 5.96 -2.15
CA TYR A 97 2.23 5.73 -0.74
C TYR A 97 3.69 5.41 -0.48
N LEU A 98 4.15 5.82 0.69
CA LEU A 98 5.57 5.88 1.03
C LEU A 98 5.93 5.00 2.21
N LEU A 99 7.10 4.34 2.10
CA LEU A 99 7.95 4.14 3.26
C LEU A 99 8.88 5.35 3.34
N THR A 100 9.11 5.83 4.57
CA THR A 100 9.70 7.15 4.80
C THR A 100 11.20 7.25 4.56
N GLY A 101 11.88 6.10 4.58
CA GLY A 101 13.33 6.07 4.83
C GLY A 101 13.60 5.89 6.31
N GLY A 102 14.66 5.18 6.64
CA GLY A 102 15.05 4.93 8.02
C GLY A 102 15.69 6.14 8.68
N ARG A 103 15.65 6.17 10.01
CA ARG A 103 16.10 7.35 10.79
C ARG A 103 17.60 7.43 11.00
N ALA A 104 18.33 6.37 10.70
CA ALA A 104 19.77 6.30 10.96
C ALA A 104 20.05 6.65 12.45
N GLY A 105 20.85 7.64 12.74
CA GLY A 105 21.16 8.02 14.11
C GLY A 105 20.23 9.05 14.74
N LEU A 106 19.16 9.44 14.06
CA LEU A 106 18.23 10.44 14.61
C LEU A 106 17.28 9.80 15.63
N THR A 107 16.81 10.60 16.59
CA THR A 107 15.68 10.19 17.42
C THR A 107 14.42 10.16 16.57
N TRP A 108 13.36 9.48 17.07
CA TRP A 108 12.11 9.44 16.30
C TRP A 108 11.55 10.85 16.03
N PRO A 109 11.46 11.75 17.02
CA PRO A 109 10.96 13.11 16.72
C PRO A 109 11.80 13.86 15.69
N GLN A 110 13.14 13.73 15.77
CA GLN A 110 14.02 14.35 14.77
C GLN A 110 13.76 13.80 13.37
N ALA A 111 13.61 12.49 13.28
CA ALA A 111 13.34 11.82 11.98
C ALA A 111 11.98 12.26 11.44
N ALA A 112 10.96 12.35 12.28
CA ALA A 112 9.62 12.76 11.86
C ALA A 112 9.63 14.21 11.36
N GLU A 113 10.30 15.12 12.08
CA GLU A 113 10.44 16.52 11.64
C GLU A 113 11.18 16.59 10.31
N ARG A 114 12.25 15.81 10.17
CA ARG A 114 13.01 15.80 8.93
C ARG A 114 12.19 15.28 7.77
N PHE A 115 11.47 14.15 7.97
CA PHE A 115 10.58 13.61 6.94
C PHE A 115 9.55 14.67 6.52
N ALA A 116 8.88 15.29 7.49
CA ALA A 116 7.85 16.28 7.20
C ALA A 116 8.41 17.45 6.36
N ALA A 117 9.59 17.93 6.74
CA ALA A 117 10.24 19.02 6.01
C ALA A 117 10.66 18.59 4.60
N MET A 118 11.22 17.39 4.47
CA MET A 118 11.69 16.90 3.18
C MET A 118 10.53 16.68 2.21
N VAL A 119 9.40 16.13 2.71
CA VAL A 119 8.29 15.73 1.84
C VAL A 119 7.36 16.91 1.50
N ALA A 120 7.45 18.02 2.22
CA ALA A 120 6.48 19.12 2.08
C ALA A 120 6.32 19.64 0.64
N PRO A 121 7.40 19.93 -0.12
CA PRO A 121 7.20 20.35 -1.51
C PRO A 121 6.56 19.29 -2.38
N CYS A 122 6.82 18.01 -2.09
CA CYS A 122 6.21 16.90 -2.83
C CYS A 122 4.71 16.81 -2.52
N ALA A 123 4.31 17.08 -1.28
CA ALA A 123 2.89 17.10 -0.92
C ALA A 123 2.14 18.19 -1.70
N VAL A 124 2.77 19.36 -1.85
CA VAL A 124 2.19 20.43 -2.68
C VAL A 124 2.04 19.97 -4.12
N ARG A 125 3.06 19.34 -4.67
CA ARG A 125 3.03 18.84 -6.06
C ARG A 125 1.95 17.78 -6.25
N ALA A 126 1.85 16.84 -5.31
CA ALA A 126 0.86 15.76 -5.39
C ALA A 126 -0.56 16.34 -5.40
N LYS A 127 -0.84 17.28 -4.50
CA LYS A 127 -2.15 17.95 -4.46
C LYS A 127 -2.46 18.63 -5.79
N ALA A 128 -1.50 19.34 -6.35
CA ALA A 128 -1.67 20.03 -7.63
C ALA A 128 -1.93 19.04 -8.78
N ALA A 129 -1.34 17.84 -8.69
CA ALA A 129 -1.48 16.81 -9.72
C ALA A 129 -2.72 15.92 -9.52
N GLY A 130 -3.46 16.09 -8.42
CA GLY A 130 -4.64 15.27 -8.13
C GLY A 130 -4.31 13.89 -7.59
N VAL A 131 -3.11 13.71 -7.02
CA VAL A 131 -2.65 12.44 -6.46
C VAL A 131 -2.61 12.56 -4.93
N VAL A 132 -3.14 11.58 -4.22
CA VAL A 132 -3.03 11.54 -2.76
C VAL A 132 -1.67 10.98 -2.38
N LEU A 133 -0.89 11.74 -1.61
CA LEU A 133 0.37 11.26 -1.08
C LEU A 133 0.12 10.74 0.33
N ALA A 134 0.52 9.50 0.62
CA ALA A 134 0.18 8.82 1.87
C ALA A 134 1.41 8.15 2.48
N VAL A 135 1.39 7.94 3.79
CA VAL A 135 2.41 7.18 4.50
C VAL A 135 1.82 5.87 4.99
N GLU A 136 2.57 4.78 4.84
CA GLU A 136 2.14 3.44 5.25
C GLU A 136 2.65 3.12 6.66
N ASN A 137 1.93 2.30 7.41
CA ASN A 137 2.45 1.66 8.61
C ASN A 137 3.11 0.34 8.24
N ALA A 138 4.30 0.08 8.76
CA ALA A 138 5.01 -1.16 8.46
C ALA A 138 5.82 -1.63 9.67
N SER A 139 6.00 -2.94 9.77
CA SER A 139 6.68 -3.61 10.89
C SER A 139 8.00 -2.92 11.28
N SER A 140 8.31 -2.93 12.57
CA SER A 140 9.60 -2.45 13.08
C SER A 140 10.79 -3.24 12.54
N LEU A 141 10.53 -4.40 11.94
CA LEU A 141 11.59 -5.15 11.27
C LEU A 141 12.09 -4.44 9.99
N TYR A 142 11.38 -3.40 9.56
CA TYR A 142 11.81 -2.52 8.47
C TYR A 142 12.36 -1.18 8.96
N ALA A 143 12.86 -1.12 10.19
CA ALA A 143 13.36 0.13 10.78
C ALA A 143 14.57 0.69 10.03
N ASP A 144 15.23 -0.13 9.22
CA ASP A 144 16.32 0.34 8.36
C ASP A 144 15.83 1.27 7.25
N ILE A 145 14.56 1.16 6.84
CA ILE A 145 14.02 1.93 5.71
C ILE A 145 12.73 2.70 6.05
N HIS A 146 12.31 2.73 7.34
CA HIS A 146 11.01 3.32 7.69
C HIS A 146 11.01 3.79 9.14
N ILE A 147 10.06 4.68 9.50
CA ILE A 147 9.92 5.13 10.91
C ILE A 147 8.48 4.99 11.44
N ALA A 148 7.49 4.66 10.62
CA ALA A 148 6.10 4.56 11.07
C ALA A 148 5.73 3.09 11.31
N HIS A 149 5.98 2.60 12.53
CA HIS A 149 5.89 1.16 12.84
C HIS A 149 4.62 0.78 13.59
N THR A 150 3.84 1.74 14.04
CA THR A 150 2.53 1.52 14.66
C THR A 150 1.50 2.40 13.99
N LEU A 151 0.23 2.03 14.11
CA LEU A 151 -0.82 2.90 13.59
C LEU A 151 -0.79 4.27 14.27
N ARG A 152 -0.52 4.30 15.59
CA ARG A 152 -0.38 5.56 16.34
C ARG A 152 0.72 6.45 15.75
N ASP A 153 1.90 5.87 15.51
CA ASP A 153 3.01 6.66 14.95
C ASP A 153 2.71 7.12 13.53
N THR A 154 1.99 6.28 12.78
CA THR A 154 1.59 6.62 11.40
C THR A 154 0.61 7.80 11.41
N VAL A 155 -0.36 7.79 12.31
CA VAL A 155 -1.30 8.92 12.47
C VAL A 155 -0.53 10.20 12.83
N ALA A 156 0.36 10.10 13.82
CA ALA A 156 1.15 11.27 14.24
C ALA A 156 1.99 11.82 13.07
N LEU A 157 2.62 10.93 12.31
CA LEU A 157 3.45 11.35 11.18
C LEU A 157 2.61 11.97 10.07
N ALA A 158 1.45 11.41 9.79
CA ALA A 158 0.53 11.95 8.79
C ALA A 158 0.03 13.34 9.21
N GLU A 159 -0.29 13.52 10.48
CA GLU A 159 -0.70 14.84 11.00
C GLU A 159 0.44 15.86 10.86
N MET A 160 1.67 15.48 11.22
CA MET A 160 2.82 16.38 11.11
C MET A 160 3.15 16.77 9.67
N SER A 161 3.02 15.83 8.75
CA SER A 161 3.43 16.02 7.35
C SER A 161 2.29 16.48 6.43
N GLY A 162 1.06 16.41 6.90
CA GLY A 162 -0.11 16.74 6.09
C GLY A 162 -0.48 15.65 5.08
N LEU A 163 0.08 14.45 5.20
CA LEU A 163 -0.16 13.36 4.26
C LEU A 163 -1.39 12.55 4.63
N GLY A 164 -1.86 11.75 3.68
CA GLY A 164 -2.83 10.68 3.94
C GLY A 164 -2.15 9.46 4.55
N ILE A 165 -2.94 8.41 4.76
CA ILE A 165 -2.49 7.17 5.36
C ILE A 165 -2.82 6.00 4.43
N CYS A 166 -1.87 5.07 4.31
CA CYS A 166 -2.10 3.74 3.79
C CYS A 166 -2.10 2.81 5.00
N ILE A 167 -3.26 2.23 5.35
CA ILE A 167 -3.31 1.26 6.44
C ILE A 167 -3.01 -0.13 5.87
N ASP A 168 -1.87 -0.69 6.26
CA ASP A 168 -1.61 -2.10 6.00
C ASP A 168 -2.01 -2.89 7.25
N LEU A 169 -3.16 -3.55 7.18
CA LEU A 169 -3.73 -4.26 8.33
C LEU A 169 -2.81 -5.36 8.85
N PHE A 170 -2.04 -5.99 7.95
CA PHE A 170 -1.10 -7.04 8.33
C PHE A 170 -0.14 -6.56 9.43
N HIS A 171 0.26 -5.31 9.38
CA HIS A 171 1.29 -4.80 10.30
C HIS A 171 0.72 -4.24 11.60
N CYS A 172 -0.59 -3.96 11.68
CA CYS A 172 -1.12 -3.26 12.87
C CYS A 172 -2.26 -3.99 13.59
N TRP A 173 -2.78 -5.07 13.02
CA TRP A 173 -4.00 -5.71 13.56
C TRP A 173 -3.88 -6.14 15.02
N ALA A 174 -2.68 -6.45 15.48
CA ALA A 174 -2.43 -6.98 16.84
C ALA A 174 -1.97 -5.90 17.83
N GLU A 175 -1.98 -4.64 17.45
CA GLU A 175 -1.56 -3.56 18.36
C GLU A 175 -2.58 -3.38 19.48
N GLY A 176 -2.06 -3.17 20.69
CA GLY A 176 -2.93 -3.05 21.87
C GLY A 176 -3.83 -1.84 21.87
N ASP A 177 -3.46 -0.78 21.13
CA ASP A 177 -4.28 0.42 21.01
C ASP A 177 -4.94 0.58 19.63
N PHE A 178 -5.00 -0.51 18.84
CA PHE A 178 -5.53 -0.47 17.48
C PHE A 178 -6.92 0.17 17.43
N GLU A 179 -7.83 -0.28 18.32
CA GLU A 179 -9.20 0.21 18.33
C GLU A 179 -9.29 1.71 18.64
N ALA A 180 -8.35 2.24 19.42
CA ALA A 180 -8.30 3.66 19.73
C ALA A 180 -7.73 4.48 18.57
N GLN A 181 -6.81 3.90 17.81
CA GLN A 181 -6.15 4.63 16.72
C GLN A 181 -6.94 4.57 15.42
N LEU A 182 -7.69 3.51 15.17
CA LEU A 182 -8.38 3.35 13.90
C LEU A 182 -9.34 4.50 13.57
N PRO A 183 -10.18 4.99 14.49
CA PRO A 183 -11.04 6.15 14.19
C PRO A 183 -10.25 7.43 13.86
N ARG A 184 -9.01 7.54 14.33
CA ARG A 184 -8.14 8.68 14.00
C ARG A 184 -7.52 8.52 12.63
N ALA A 185 -7.22 7.28 12.23
CA ALA A 185 -6.56 6.99 10.95
C ALA A 185 -7.55 7.05 9.77
N LEU A 186 -8.75 6.49 9.93
CA LEU A 186 -9.69 6.29 8.82
C LEU A 186 -10.01 7.57 8.06
N PRO A 187 -10.25 8.73 8.71
CA PRO A 187 -10.57 9.96 7.95
C PRO A 187 -9.44 10.42 7.03
N ARG A 188 -8.20 9.98 7.28
CA ARG A 188 -7.03 10.31 6.44
C ARG A 188 -6.63 9.18 5.51
N THR A 189 -7.34 8.04 5.57
CA THR A 189 -6.91 6.83 4.86
C THR A 189 -7.26 6.90 3.39
N ALA A 190 -6.26 6.79 2.54
CA ALA A 190 -6.40 6.78 1.08
C ALA A 190 -6.32 5.37 0.49
N LEU A 191 -5.77 4.42 1.24
CA LEU A 191 -5.62 3.04 0.79
C LEU A 191 -5.64 2.12 1.99
N ILE A 192 -6.29 0.98 1.87
CA ILE A 192 -6.22 -0.11 2.85
C ILE A 192 -5.63 -1.33 2.15
N GLN A 193 -4.58 -1.89 2.75
CA GLN A 193 -3.96 -3.11 2.26
C GLN A 193 -4.35 -4.29 3.13
N LEU A 194 -4.70 -5.41 2.50
CA LEU A 194 -5.20 -6.60 3.17
C LEU A 194 -4.35 -7.81 2.82
N SER A 195 -3.98 -8.56 3.83
CA SER A 195 -3.49 -9.93 3.77
C SER A 195 -3.69 -10.53 5.15
N ASP A 196 -3.43 -11.82 5.29
CA ASP A 196 -3.64 -12.50 6.55
C ASP A 196 -2.30 -12.92 7.17
N TYR A 197 -2.34 -13.43 8.39
CA TYR A 197 -1.18 -13.88 9.14
C TYR A 197 -1.50 -15.18 9.86
N VAL A 198 -0.73 -16.23 9.59
CA VAL A 198 -0.89 -17.49 10.29
C VAL A 198 -0.03 -17.45 11.56
N LEU A 199 -0.68 -17.67 12.71
CA LEU A 199 0.02 -17.59 14.00
C LEU A 199 1.24 -18.50 14.00
N GLY A 200 2.36 -17.95 14.42
CA GLY A 200 3.62 -18.69 14.47
C GLY A 200 4.48 -18.55 13.23
N ASP A 201 3.99 -18.00 12.13
CA ASP A 201 4.83 -17.73 10.97
C ASP A 201 5.84 -16.64 11.33
N ARG A 202 7.12 -16.90 11.07
CA ARG A 202 8.22 -15.96 11.38
C ARG A 202 8.92 -15.48 10.12
N ALA A 203 8.34 -15.75 8.96
CA ALA A 203 8.91 -15.24 7.70
C ALA A 203 8.80 -13.72 7.64
N LEU A 204 9.68 -13.10 6.87
CA LEU A 204 9.65 -11.66 6.61
C LEU A 204 9.82 -11.44 5.10
N PRO A 205 8.73 -11.11 4.41
CA PRO A 205 7.34 -11.04 4.89
C PRO A 205 6.70 -12.41 5.06
N GLY A 206 5.70 -12.51 5.94
CA GLY A 206 5.02 -13.76 6.24
C GLY A 206 3.52 -13.68 5.99
N ARG A 207 3.13 -13.17 4.84
CA ARG A 207 1.72 -12.95 4.55
C ARG A 207 1.02 -14.24 4.12
N ALA A 208 -0.29 -14.27 4.34
CA ALA A 208 -1.16 -15.38 3.96
C ALA A 208 -2.40 -14.83 3.24
N VAL A 209 -3.11 -15.71 2.57
CA VAL A 209 -4.36 -15.38 1.90
C VAL A 209 -5.43 -15.02 2.96
N PRO A 210 -6.18 -13.92 2.78
CA PRO A 210 -7.29 -13.59 3.69
C PRO A 210 -8.22 -14.79 3.93
N GLY A 211 -8.48 -15.06 5.20
CA GLY A 211 -9.26 -16.21 5.62
C GLY A 211 -8.43 -17.38 6.09
N ASP A 212 -7.14 -17.43 5.78
CA ASP A 212 -6.27 -18.54 6.19
C ASP A 212 -5.60 -18.29 7.55
N GLY A 213 -5.73 -17.11 8.11
CA GLY A 213 -4.98 -16.73 9.31
C GLY A 213 -5.86 -16.18 10.42
N ALA A 214 -5.23 -15.40 11.29
CA ALA A 214 -5.83 -14.94 12.54
C ALA A 214 -6.33 -13.48 12.48
N ILE A 215 -6.07 -12.75 11.41
CA ILE A 215 -6.45 -11.33 11.34
C ILE A 215 -7.97 -11.23 11.16
N PRO A 216 -8.68 -10.45 12.00
CA PRO A 216 -10.14 -10.31 11.86
C PRO A 216 -10.50 -9.36 10.70
N ILE A 217 -10.22 -9.80 9.48
CA ILE A 217 -10.30 -8.95 8.28
C ILE A 217 -11.74 -8.49 8.04
N GLU A 218 -12.73 -9.39 8.13
CA GLU A 218 -14.12 -9.00 7.85
C GLU A 218 -14.62 -7.94 8.84
N ALA A 219 -14.28 -8.11 10.11
CA ALA A 219 -14.68 -7.11 11.14
C ALA A 219 -14.02 -5.76 10.85
N PHE A 220 -12.75 -5.76 10.46
CA PHE A 220 -12.04 -4.53 10.11
C PHE A 220 -12.67 -3.86 8.88
N VAL A 221 -12.96 -4.63 7.83
CA VAL A 221 -13.58 -4.10 6.61
C VAL A 221 -14.95 -3.49 6.96
N ALA A 222 -15.74 -4.18 7.79
CA ALA A 222 -17.05 -3.67 8.21
C ALA A 222 -16.90 -2.32 8.93
N GLU A 223 -15.92 -2.22 9.83
CA GLU A 223 -15.68 -0.97 10.57
C GLU A 223 -15.22 0.16 9.63
N ALA A 224 -14.34 -0.13 8.69
CA ALA A 224 -13.87 0.87 7.73
C ALA A 224 -15.03 1.38 6.88
N LEU A 225 -15.89 0.47 6.38
CA LEU A 225 -17.06 0.86 5.59
C LEU A 225 -18.05 1.68 6.41
N ALA A 226 -18.31 1.26 7.66
CA ALA A 226 -19.22 2.00 8.55
C ALA A 226 -18.71 3.40 8.86
N ALA A 227 -17.38 3.58 8.88
CA ALA A 227 -16.76 4.90 9.10
C ALA A 227 -16.75 5.76 7.83
N GLY A 228 -17.23 5.25 6.70
CA GLY A 228 -17.31 6.01 5.45
C GLY A 228 -16.10 5.88 4.55
N TYR A 229 -15.22 4.91 4.79
CA TYR A 229 -14.08 4.68 3.89
C TYR A 229 -14.59 4.31 2.50
N ALA A 230 -14.22 5.09 1.48
CA ALA A 230 -14.80 5.00 0.15
C ALA A 230 -13.79 4.59 -0.93
N HIS A 231 -12.55 4.29 -0.55
CA HIS A 231 -11.48 3.97 -1.50
C HIS A 231 -11.26 2.47 -1.66
N GLY A 232 -10.20 2.07 -2.34
CA GLY A 232 -9.94 0.67 -2.67
C GLY A 232 -9.37 -0.16 -1.53
N PHE A 233 -9.52 -1.47 -1.67
CA PHE A 233 -8.89 -2.46 -0.81
C PHE A 233 -7.86 -3.20 -1.67
N ASP A 234 -6.60 -3.13 -1.27
CA ASP A 234 -5.47 -3.61 -2.05
C ASP A 234 -4.97 -4.93 -1.47
N LEU A 235 -4.92 -5.96 -2.30
CA LEU A 235 -4.45 -7.28 -1.87
C LEU A 235 -2.94 -7.35 -2.04
N GLU A 236 -2.22 -7.35 -0.94
CA GLU A 236 -0.76 -7.41 -0.96
C GLU A 236 -0.29 -8.75 -0.41
N LEU A 237 0.03 -9.67 -1.31
CA LEU A 237 0.37 -11.06 -0.96
C LEU A 237 1.81 -11.34 -1.36
N ILE A 238 2.67 -11.54 -0.37
CA ILE A 238 4.09 -11.77 -0.63
C ILE A 238 4.69 -12.60 0.52
N GLY A 239 5.65 -13.43 0.18
CA GLY A 239 6.39 -14.21 1.17
C GLY A 239 6.41 -15.68 0.84
N PRO A 240 7.22 -16.46 1.59
CA PRO A 240 7.44 -17.86 1.26
C PRO A 240 6.17 -18.72 1.22
N ARG A 241 5.17 -18.42 2.05
CA ARG A 241 3.90 -19.15 2.02
C ARG A 241 3.18 -18.92 0.69
N ILE A 242 3.10 -17.67 0.25
CA ILE A 242 2.44 -17.32 -1.01
C ILE A 242 3.14 -17.99 -2.20
N GLU A 243 4.48 -18.02 -2.14
CA GLU A 243 5.27 -18.68 -3.20
C GLU A 243 4.97 -20.18 -3.25
N ARG A 244 4.94 -20.84 -2.07
CA ARG A 244 4.68 -22.28 -2.01
C ARG A 244 3.27 -22.63 -2.46
N GLU A 245 2.29 -21.79 -2.13
CA GLU A 245 0.88 -22.03 -2.49
C GLU A 245 0.58 -21.63 -3.94
N GLY A 246 1.48 -20.88 -4.55
CA GLY A 246 1.32 -20.35 -5.91
C GLY A 246 0.75 -18.94 -5.91
N GLN A 247 1.53 -18.01 -6.43
CA GLN A 247 1.18 -16.57 -6.40
C GLN A 247 -0.19 -16.29 -7.04
N LEU A 248 -0.42 -16.86 -8.25
CA LEU A 248 -1.68 -16.62 -8.96
C LEU A 248 -2.87 -17.23 -8.23
N GLU A 249 -2.71 -18.45 -7.73
CA GLU A 249 -3.78 -19.12 -6.99
C GLU A 249 -4.08 -18.39 -5.68
N SER A 250 -3.05 -17.94 -4.97
CA SER A 250 -3.22 -17.16 -3.74
C SER A 250 -3.98 -15.87 -4.03
N ALA A 251 -3.61 -15.16 -5.10
CA ALA A 251 -4.30 -13.93 -5.48
C ALA A 251 -5.76 -14.20 -5.87
N ARG A 252 -6.02 -15.31 -6.58
CA ARG A 252 -7.40 -15.68 -6.96
C ARG A 252 -8.25 -15.91 -5.71
N ARG A 253 -7.75 -16.74 -4.79
CA ARG A 253 -8.47 -17.03 -3.54
C ARG A 253 -8.71 -15.75 -2.72
N ALA A 254 -7.72 -14.86 -2.68
CA ALA A 254 -7.87 -13.59 -1.96
C ALA A 254 -8.95 -12.71 -2.60
N CYS A 255 -8.98 -12.64 -3.93
CA CYS A 255 -10.03 -11.88 -4.63
C CYS A 255 -11.41 -12.46 -4.32
N ASP A 256 -11.54 -13.78 -4.32
CA ASP A 256 -12.81 -14.45 -4.04
C ASP A 256 -13.27 -14.18 -2.61
N VAL A 257 -12.38 -14.37 -1.63
CA VAL A 257 -12.72 -14.23 -0.21
C VAL A 257 -13.07 -12.79 0.12
N VAL A 258 -12.21 -11.84 -0.25
CA VAL A 258 -12.44 -10.44 0.10
C VAL A 258 -13.57 -9.86 -0.74
N GLY A 259 -13.69 -10.27 -2.00
CA GLY A 259 -14.84 -9.87 -2.83
C GLY A 259 -16.17 -10.28 -2.21
N ALA A 260 -16.25 -11.52 -1.70
CA ALA A 260 -17.46 -11.99 -1.02
C ALA A 260 -17.74 -11.21 0.26
N MET A 261 -16.69 -10.85 1.03
CA MET A 261 -16.86 -9.98 2.21
C MET A 261 -17.46 -8.63 1.82
N LEU A 262 -16.92 -8.02 0.76
CA LEU A 262 -17.39 -6.70 0.30
C LEU A 262 -18.84 -6.78 -0.18
N ASP A 263 -19.20 -7.82 -0.96
CA ASP A 263 -20.58 -8.01 -1.40
C ASP A 263 -21.54 -8.14 -0.20
N LYS A 264 -21.15 -8.96 0.78
CA LYS A 264 -21.95 -9.18 2.00
C LYS A 264 -22.13 -7.89 2.80
N LEU A 265 -21.09 -7.06 2.86
CA LEU A 265 -21.10 -5.84 3.67
C LEU A 265 -21.59 -4.61 2.90
N GLY A 266 -21.91 -4.72 1.62
CA GLY A 266 -22.40 -3.62 0.82
C GLY A 266 -21.31 -2.64 0.40
N GLY A 267 -20.08 -3.09 0.26
CA GLY A 267 -18.92 -2.27 -0.09
C GLY A 267 -18.81 -1.91 -1.57
#